data_9db8f5ff36c803fd90fff78dda91c0b3
#
_entry.id   9db8f5ff36c803fd90fff78dda91c0b3
#
_cell.length_a   1.000
_cell.length_b   1.000
_cell.length_c   1.000
_cell.angle_alpha   90.00
_cell.angle_beta   90.00
_cell.angle_gamma   90.00
#
_symmetry.space_group_name_H-M   'P 1'
#
loop_
_entity.id
_entity.type
_entity.pdbx_description
1 polymer ?
#
loop_
_entity_poly.entity_id
_entity_poly.type
_entity_poly.pdbx_seq_one_letter_code
_entity_poly.pdbx_strand_id
1 'polypeptide(L)'
;MMSEVNSLHSHAKVYIGIVHQLREMISKDGLKPGDKIPSERELSERLNVGRSSVREALRALELLGLIETKRGEGTFLRDFRDHHLIDLLGMFILEDHKAQEDILYTKMMIEKEALKDLFSEKKKMDALFEKVSEAENLDDVFRDIVMMNANHLAQRIWNILNDFETLICGEIKITERMREEITRMLQGIENQDKETVQEKYKRVREIVDNDATISNIFF
;
A
#
# COMPACT_ATOMS: atom_id res chain seq x y z
N MET A 1 11.47 -7.75 -37.86
CA MET A 1 11.78 -6.94 -36.65
C MET A 1 10.89 -5.70 -36.49
N MET A 2 10.75 -4.79 -37.46
CA MET A 2 9.86 -3.61 -37.31
C MET A 2 8.36 -3.94 -37.30
N SER A 3 7.91 -5.01 -37.94
CA SER A 3 6.50 -5.43 -37.98
C SER A 3 6.02 -6.05 -36.65
N GLU A 4 6.90 -6.75 -35.93
CA GLU A 4 6.57 -7.38 -34.65
C GLU A 4 6.49 -6.35 -33.52
N VAL A 5 7.36 -5.34 -33.52
CA VAL A 5 7.30 -4.24 -32.55
C VAL A 5 6.01 -3.42 -32.70
N ASN A 6 5.55 -3.19 -33.94
CA ASN A 6 4.29 -2.49 -34.20
C ASN A 6 3.05 -3.31 -33.78
N SER A 7 3.10 -4.65 -33.90
CA SER A 7 2.01 -5.51 -33.43
C SER A 7 1.89 -5.53 -31.90
N LEU A 8 3.01 -5.58 -31.18
CA LEU A 8 3.06 -5.51 -29.72
C LEU A 8 2.51 -4.18 -29.19
N HIS A 9 2.85 -3.06 -29.83
CA HIS A 9 2.30 -1.74 -29.46
C HIS A 9 0.80 -1.61 -29.74
N SER A 10 0.30 -2.25 -30.79
CA SER A 10 -1.13 -2.29 -31.11
C SER A 10 -1.91 -3.13 -30.08
N HIS A 11 -1.41 -4.31 -29.72
CA HIS A 11 -2.02 -5.17 -28.70
C HIS A 11 -2.01 -4.51 -27.30
N ALA A 12 -0.92 -3.86 -26.91
CA ALA A 12 -0.84 -3.13 -25.65
C ALA A 12 -1.88 -1.99 -25.55
N LYS A 13 -2.12 -1.27 -26.65
CA LYS A 13 -3.14 -0.20 -26.69
C LYS A 13 -4.57 -0.76 -26.55
N VAL A 14 -4.88 -1.87 -27.22
CA VAL A 14 -6.20 -2.52 -27.11
C VAL A 14 -6.44 -3.03 -25.69
N TYR A 15 -5.45 -3.68 -25.11
CA TYR A 15 -5.49 -4.18 -23.74
C TYR A 15 -5.75 -3.07 -22.72
N ILE A 16 -4.98 -1.98 -22.76
CA ILE A 16 -5.17 -0.83 -21.88
C ILE A 16 -6.58 -0.23 -22.03
N GLY A 17 -7.09 -0.14 -23.27
CA GLY A 17 -8.45 0.29 -23.55
C GLY A 17 -9.51 -0.59 -22.86
N ILE A 18 -9.33 -1.91 -22.89
CA ILE A 18 -10.24 -2.85 -22.21
C ILE A 18 -10.17 -2.68 -20.69
N VAL A 19 -8.98 -2.51 -20.12
CA VAL A 19 -8.81 -2.26 -18.68
C VAL A 19 -9.53 -0.97 -18.25
N HIS A 20 -9.42 0.11 -19.04
CA HIS A 20 -10.16 1.36 -18.76
C HIS A 20 -11.68 1.15 -18.82
N GLN A 21 -12.19 0.46 -19.84
CA GLN A 21 -13.62 0.16 -19.97
C GLN A 21 -14.12 -0.72 -18.82
N LEU A 22 -13.33 -1.72 -18.41
CA LEU A 22 -13.64 -2.54 -17.22
C LEU A 22 -13.72 -1.70 -15.95
N ARG A 23 -12.78 -0.78 -15.74
CA ARG A 23 -12.77 0.13 -14.60
C ARG A 23 -14.00 1.04 -14.58
N GLU A 24 -14.36 1.60 -15.74
CA GLU A 24 -15.57 2.42 -15.87
C GLU A 24 -16.84 1.62 -15.57
N MET A 25 -16.93 0.39 -16.07
CA MET A 25 -18.03 -0.51 -15.82
C MET A 25 -18.14 -0.84 -14.31
N ILE A 26 -17.03 -1.22 -13.67
CA ILE A 26 -16.97 -1.50 -12.23
C ILE A 26 -17.48 -0.29 -11.43
N SER A 27 -17.03 0.92 -11.78
CA SER A 27 -17.46 2.16 -11.14
C SER A 27 -18.95 2.45 -11.37
N LYS A 28 -19.44 2.25 -12.60
CA LYS A 28 -20.83 2.49 -12.99
C LYS A 28 -21.80 1.51 -12.36
N ASP A 29 -21.41 0.23 -12.29
CA ASP A 29 -22.20 -0.84 -11.69
C ASP A 29 -22.09 -0.82 -10.14
N GLY A 30 -21.25 0.04 -9.57
CA GLY A 30 -21.06 0.22 -8.12
C GLY A 30 -20.43 -0.98 -7.43
N LEU A 31 -19.65 -1.80 -8.16
CA LEU A 31 -19.04 -3.01 -7.64
C LEU A 31 -17.96 -2.68 -6.58
N LYS A 32 -17.95 -3.46 -5.51
CA LYS A 32 -17.03 -3.34 -4.38
C LYS A 32 -16.08 -4.53 -4.30
N PRO A 33 -14.98 -4.45 -3.58
CA PRO A 33 -14.15 -5.60 -3.25
C PRO A 33 -15.00 -6.75 -2.69
N GLY A 34 -14.79 -7.96 -3.20
CA GLY A 34 -15.61 -9.15 -2.92
C GLY A 34 -16.78 -9.38 -3.87
N ASP A 35 -17.17 -8.37 -4.66
CA ASP A 35 -18.25 -8.54 -5.64
C ASP A 35 -17.78 -9.30 -6.86
N LYS A 36 -18.70 -10.11 -7.40
CA LYS A 36 -18.46 -10.87 -8.62
C LYS A 36 -18.55 -9.97 -9.83
N ILE A 37 -17.54 -10.04 -10.72
CA ILE A 37 -17.60 -9.35 -12.00
C ILE A 37 -18.30 -10.20 -13.06
N PRO A 38 -18.85 -9.59 -14.12
CA PRO A 38 -19.47 -10.35 -15.23
C PRO A 38 -18.51 -11.34 -15.87
N SER A 39 -19.04 -12.41 -16.41
CA SER A 39 -18.26 -13.45 -17.10
C SER A 39 -17.55 -12.92 -18.35
N GLU A 40 -16.49 -13.62 -18.83
CA GLU A 40 -15.79 -13.30 -20.08
C GLU A 40 -16.76 -13.07 -21.24
N ARG A 41 -17.84 -13.87 -21.33
CA ARG A 41 -18.85 -13.74 -22.39
C ARG A 41 -19.62 -12.44 -22.24
N GLU A 42 -20.13 -12.14 -21.06
CA GLU A 42 -20.88 -10.91 -20.79
C GLU A 42 -20.02 -9.66 -20.96
N LEU A 43 -18.75 -9.71 -20.55
CA LEU A 43 -17.80 -8.63 -20.75
C LEU A 43 -17.51 -8.41 -22.25
N SER A 44 -17.33 -9.48 -23.01
CA SER A 44 -17.14 -9.41 -24.46
C SER A 44 -18.33 -8.74 -25.17
N GLU A 45 -19.55 -9.08 -24.76
CA GLU A 45 -20.79 -8.50 -25.29
C GLU A 45 -20.95 -7.03 -24.87
N ARG A 46 -20.73 -6.70 -23.56
CA ARG A 46 -20.87 -5.33 -23.02
C ARG A 46 -19.82 -4.36 -23.55
N LEU A 47 -18.59 -4.82 -23.72
CA LEU A 47 -17.46 -3.99 -24.15
C LEU A 47 -17.27 -3.99 -25.67
N ASN A 48 -18.05 -4.83 -26.40
CA ASN A 48 -17.94 -5.02 -27.85
C ASN A 48 -16.52 -5.36 -28.33
N VAL A 49 -15.85 -6.29 -27.62
CA VAL A 49 -14.49 -6.77 -27.91
C VAL A 49 -14.43 -8.29 -27.95
N GLY A 50 -13.40 -8.86 -28.57
CA GLY A 50 -13.21 -10.30 -28.66
C GLY A 50 -13.01 -10.97 -27.28
N ARG A 51 -13.54 -12.19 -27.10
CA ARG A 51 -13.37 -12.95 -25.83
C ARG A 51 -11.89 -13.19 -25.46
N SER A 52 -11.02 -13.40 -26.47
CA SER A 52 -9.58 -13.54 -26.24
C SER A 52 -8.99 -12.30 -25.60
N SER A 53 -9.36 -11.11 -26.09
CA SER A 53 -8.87 -9.84 -25.55
C SER A 53 -9.39 -9.58 -24.13
N VAL A 54 -10.65 -9.94 -23.83
CA VAL A 54 -11.19 -9.89 -22.47
C VAL A 54 -10.41 -10.82 -21.55
N ARG A 55 -10.17 -12.05 -21.98
CA ARG A 55 -9.41 -13.03 -21.18
C ARG A 55 -8.00 -12.56 -20.88
N GLU A 56 -7.30 -11.97 -21.84
CA GLU A 56 -5.97 -11.38 -21.61
C GLU A 56 -6.03 -10.22 -20.63
N ALA A 57 -7.03 -9.34 -20.75
CA ALA A 57 -7.22 -8.24 -19.82
C ALA A 57 -7.51 -8.74 -18.39
N LEU A 58 -8.38 -9.76 -18.25
CA LEU A 58 -8.66 -10.37 -16.94
C LEU A 58 -7.44 -11.05 -16.33
N ARG A 59 -6.66 -11.80 -17.14
CA ARG A 59 -5.41 -12.41 -16.65
C ARG A 59 -4.41 -11.39 -16.12
N ALA A 60 -4.30 -10.26 -16.79
CA ALA A 60 -3.41 -9.21 -16.32
C ALA A 60 -3.95 -8.51 -15.08
N LEU A 61 -5.27 -8.27 -14.96
CA LEU A 61 -5.85 -7.76 -13.71
C LEU A 61 -5.69 -8.76 -12.55
N GLU A 62 -5.74 -10.06 -12.83
CA GLU A 62 -5.48 -11.12 -11.86
C GLU A 62 -4.00 -11.14 -11.44
N LEU A 63 -3.07 -11.02 -12.39
CA LEU A 63 -1.63 -10.87 -12.11
C LEU A 63 -1.34 -9.65 -11.26
N LEU A 64 -2.06 -8.54 -11.50
CA LEU A 64 -1.96 -7.30 -10.71
C LEU A 64 -2.66 -7.41 -9.35
N GLY A 65 -3.29 -8.55 -9.03
CA GLY A 65 -4.01 -8.75 -7.77
C GLY A 65 -5.31 -7.94 -7.64
N LEU A 66 -5.83 -7.37 -8.73
CA LEU A 66 -7.05 -6.57 -8.73
C LEU A 66 -8.33 -7.41 -8.78
N ILE A 67 -8.22 -8.63 -9.27
CA ILE A 67 -9.29 -9.63 -9.32
C ILE A 67 -8.76 -11.00 -8.93
N GLU A 68 -9.65 -11.89 -8.54
CA GLU A 68 -9.36 -13.30 -8.22
C GLU A 68 -10.36 -14.19 -8.93
N THR A 69 -9.87 -15.21 -9.64
CA THR A 69 -10.72 -16.22 -10.27
C THR A 69 -10.84 -17.47 -9.41
N LYS A 70 -12.03 -17.71 -8.88
CA LYS A 70 -12.35 -18.92 -8.12
C LYS A 70 -12.95 -19.97 -9.04
N ARG A 71 -12.35 -21.15 -9.10
CA ARG A 71 -12.75 -22.23 -9.99
C ARG A 71 -14.21 -22.65 -9.74
N GLY A 72 -15.05 -22.53 -10.76
CA GLY A 72 -16.48 -22.87 -10.69
C GLY A 72 -17.37 -21.78 -10.08
N GLU A 73 -16.82 -20.77 -9.45
CA GLU A 73 -17.57 -19.69 -8.81
C GLU A 73 -17.59 -18.41 -9.64
N GLY A 74 -16.50 -18.10 -10.34
CA GLY A 74 -16.35 -16.93 -11.18
C GLY A 74 -15.18 -16.04 -10.78
N THR A 75 -15.17 -14.81 -11.28
CA THR A 75 -14.13 -13.82 -11.01
C THR A 75 -14.68 -12.73 -10.12
N PHE A 76 -13.91 -12.35 -9.10
CA PHE A 76 -14.29 -11.40 -8.04
C PHE A 76 -13.31 -10.25 -7.97
N LEU A 77 -13.79 -9.05 -7.62
CA LEU A 77 -12.93 -7.92 -7.30
C LEU A 77 -12.19 -8.19 -5.98
N ARG A 78 -10.89 -7.92 -5.97
CA ARG A 78 -10.10 -7.91 -4.74
C ARG A 78 -9.99 -6.49 -4.17
N ASP A 79 -9.69 -6.42 -2.88
CA ASP A 79 -9.29 -5.15 -2.28
C ASP A 79 -7.95 -4.72 -2.87
N PHE A 80 -7.87 -3.47 -3.28
CA PHE A 80 -6.64 -2.89 -3.84
C PHE A 80 -5.45 -2.91 -2.85
N ARG A 81 -5.68 -3.35 -1.61
CA ARG A 81 -4.65 -3.49 -0.57
C ARG A 81 -3.84 -4.79 -0.65
N ASP A 82 -4.29 -5.78 -1.42
CA ASP A 82 -3.60 -7.09 -1.57
C ASP A 82 -2.75 -7.12 -2.86
N HIS A 83 -1.67 -6.34 -2.91
CA HIS A 83 -0.91 -6.14 -4.15
C HIS A 83 0.21 -7.16 -4.38
N HIS A 84 -0.01 -8.18 -5.20
CA HIS A 84 1.09 -8.95 -5.81
C HIS A 84 1.98 -8.12 -6.77
N LEU A 85 1.49 -6.97 -7.24
CA LEU A 85 2.26 -6.09 -8.10
C LEU A 85 3.47 -5.48 -7.38
N ILE A 86 3.33 -5.19 -6.07
CA ILE A 86 4.41 -4.62 -5.26
C ILE A 86 5.55 -5.62 -5.15
N ASP A 87 5.26 -6.91 -4.95
CA ASP A 87 6.28 -7.96 -4.91
C ASP A 87 7.06 -8.03 -6.23
N LEU A 88 6.35 -8.00 -7.37
CA LEU A 88 6.97 -8.04 -8.69
C LEU A 88 7.78 -6.78 -9.00
N LEU A 89 7.23 -5.60 -8.72
CA LEU A 89 7.94 -4.33 -8.93
C LEU A 89 9.09 -4.17 -7.94
N GLY A 90 8.91 -4.66 -6.71
CA GLY A 90 9.94 -4.65 -5.68
C GLY A 90 11.23 -5.31 -6.16
N MET A 91 11.14 -6.45 -6.82
CA MET A 91 12.30 -7.17 -7.38
C MET A 91 13.16 -6.31 -8.33
N PHE A 92 12.56 -5.33 -9.00
CA PHE A 92 13.27 -4.44 -9.93
C PHE A 92 13.64 -3.09 -9.31
N ILE A 93 12.77 -2.55 -8.45
CA ILE A 93 12.99 -1.23 -7.83
C ILE A 93 13.99 -1.34 -6.68
N LEU A 94 13.96 -2.45 -5.92
CA LEU A 94 14.77 -2.64 -4.72
C LEU A 94 16.18 -3.16 -5.00
N GLU A 95 16.55 -3.41 -6.26
CA GLU A 95 17.94 -3.70 -6.64
C GLU A 95 18.88 -2.50 -6.38
N ASP A 96 18.34 -1.27 -6.41
CA ASP A 96 19.11 -0.04 -6.16
C ASP A 96 18.98 0.38 -4.69
N HIS A 97 20.10 0.40 -3.97
CA HIS A 97 20.19 0.88 -2.59
C HIS A 97 19.64 2.30 -2.42
N LYS A 98 19.86 3.17 -3.40
CA LYS A 98 19.32 4.54 -3.34
C LYS A 98 17.79 4.55 -3.38
N ALA A 99 17.19 3.68 -4.19
CA ALA A 99 15.74 3.53 -4.23
C ALA A 99 15.19 3.04 -2.89
N GLN A 100 15.89 2.11 -2.22
CA GLN A 100 15.50 1.63 -0.88
C GLN A 100 15.51 2.77 0.14
N GLU A 101 16.59 3.57 0.20
CA GLU A 101 16.68 4.75 1.07
C GLU A 101 15.54 5.76 0.78
N ASP A 102 15.28 6.05 -0.50
CA ASP A 102 14.27 7.01 -0.91
C ASP A 102 12.85 6.54 -0.54
N ILE A 103 12.57 5.23 -0.59
CA ILE A 103 11.32 4.62 -0.14
C ILE A 103 11.13 4.86 1.36
N LEU A 104 12.12 4.49 2.17
CA LEU A 104 12.08 4.65 3.62
C LEU A 104 11.92 6.13 4.02
N TYR A 105 12.71 7.01 3.38
CA TYR A 105 12.64 8.44 3.62
C TYR A 105 11.26 9.02 3.28
N THR A 106 10.69 8.63 2.14
CA THR A 106 9.37 9.10 1.69
C THR A 106 8.26 8.61 2.63
N LYS A 107 8.32 7.36 3.10
CA LYS A 107 7.40 6.82 4.11
C LYS A 107 7.45 7.67 5.38
N MET A 108 8.65 7.94 5.89
CA MET A 108 8.85 8.78 7.08
C MET A 108 8.33 10.22 6.91
N MET A 109 8.40 10.79 5.70
CA MET A 109 7.81 12.11 5.43
C MET A 109 6.29 12.10 5.61
N ILE A 110 5.61 11.06 5.12
CA ILE A 110 4.15 10.92 5.26
C ILE A 110 3.76 10.72 6.74
N GLU A 111 4.51 9.91 7.48
CA GLU A 111 4.27 9.69 8.91
C GLU A 111 4.42 10.98 9.72
N LYS A 112 5.47 11.75 9.46
CA LYS A 112 5.69 13.05 10.12
C LYS A 112 4.56 14.03 9.83
N GLU A 113 4.02 14.03 8.62
CA GLU A 113 2.88 14.88 8.27
C GLU A 113 1.61 14.41 8.97
N ALA A 114 1.37 13.09 9.04
CA ALA A 114 0.25 12.52 9.79
C ALA A 114 0.31 12.87 11.29
N LEU A 115 1.50 12.83 11.89
CA LEU A 115 1.70 13.26 13.29
C LEU A 115 1.42 14.76 13.49
N LYS A 116 1.75 15.63 12.52
CA LYS A 116 1.42 17.06 12.58
C LYS A 116 -0.10 17.29 12.52
N ASP A 117 -0.80 16.54 11.67
CA ASP A 117 -2.25 16.63 11.59
C ASP A 117 -2.92 16.21 12.91
N LEU A 118 -2.46 15.11 13.52
CA LEU A 118 -2.92 14.70 14.84
C LEU A 118 -2.66 15.77 15.91
N PHE A 119 -1.50 16.43 15.85
CA PHE A 119 -1.16 17.51 16.75
C PHE A 119 -2.09 18.73 16.60
N SER A 120 -2.53 19.01 15.36
CA SER A 120 -3.41 20.13 15.05
C SER A 120 -4.88 19.84 15.41
N GLU A 121 -5.30 18.61 15.27
CA GLU A 121 -6.65 18.16 15.54
C GLU A 121 -6.66 17.39 16.87
N LYS A 122 -7.32 17.93 17.91
CA LYS A 122 -7.52 17.20 19.18
C LYS A 122 -8.42 15.97 18.97
N LYS A 123 -7.94 15.00 18.20
CA LYS A 123 -8.62 13.72 17.97
C LYS A 123 -8.50 12.82 19.18
N LYS A 124 -9.47 11.91 19.33
CA LYS A 124 -9.50 10.92 20.42
C LYS A 124 -8.23 10.07 20.40
N MET A 125 -7.31 10.35 21.32
CA MET A 125 -6.06 9.62 21.46
C MET A 125 -6.23 8.28 22.16
N ASP A 126 -7.31 8.12 22.98
CA ASP A 126 -7.57 6.91 23.78
C ASP A 126 -7.50 5.63 22.93
N ALA A 127 -8.13 5.64 21.74
CA ALA A 127 -8.12 4.50 20.84
C ALA A 127 -6.72 4.18 20.29
N LEU A 128 -5.84 5.19 20.12
CA LEU A 128 -4.46 4.97 19.69
C LEU A 128 -3.61 4.38 20.81
N PHE A 129 -3.79 4.82 22.06
CA PHE A 129 -3.09 4.23 23.22
C PHE A 129 -3.45 2.74 23.38
N GLU A 130 -4.73 2.38 23.25
CA GLU A 130 -5.17 1.00 23.31
C GLU A 130 -4.50 0.16 22.20
N LYS A 131 -4.53 0.65 20.95
CA LYS A 131 -3.89 -0.01 19.82
C LYS A 131 -2.38 -0.16 19.99
N VAL A 132 -1.68 0.84 20.50
CA VAL A 132 -0.24 0.76 20.80
C VAL A 132 0.03 -0.32 21.84
N SER A 133 -0.83 -0.48 22.85
CA SER A 133 -0.67 -1.51 23.88
C SER A 133 -0.80 -2.93 23.35
N GLU A 134 -1.63 -3.14 22.32
CA GLU A 134 -1.95 -4.45 21.73
C GLU A 134 -1.12 -4.76 20.47
N ALA A 135 -0.53 -3.76 19.84
CA ALA A 135 0.18 -3.93 18.57
C ALA A 135 1.38 -4.88 18.69
N GLU A 136 1.49 -5.81 17.75
CA GLU A 136 2.65 -6.71 17.62
C GLU A 136 3.70 -6.14 16.67
N ASN A 137 3.28 -5.40 15.65
CA ASN A 137 4.14 -4.82 14.62
C ASN A 137 4.11 -3.29 14.66
N LEU A 138 5.25 -2.67 14.40
CA LEU A 138 5.40 -1.20 14.36
C LEU A 138 4.54 -0.57 13.27
N ASP A 139 4.44 -1.25 12.13
CA ASP A 139 3.68 -0.78 10.97
C ASP A 139 2.19 -0.65 11.24
N ASP A 140 1.62 -1.52 12.10
CA ASP A 140 0.21 -1.43 12.46
C ASP A 140 -0.10 -0.14 13.22
N VAL A 141 0.79 0.28 14.12
CA VAL A 141 0.68 1.54 14.85
C VAL A 141 0.75 2.74 13.91
N PHE A 142 1.75 2.79 13.03
CA PHE A 142 1.89 3.90 12.09
C PHE A 142 0.80 3.92 11.03
N ARG A 143 0.30 2.75 10.62
CA ARG A 143 -0.89 2.65 9.75
C ARG A 143 -2.08 3.33 10.39
N ASP A 144 -2.39 3.05 11.65
CA ASP A 144 -3.50 3.68 12.34
C ASP A 144 -3.33 5.21 12.43
N ILE A 145 -2.14 5.69 12.72
CA ILE A 145 -1.81 7.13 12.73
C ILE A 145 -2.05 7.75 11.35
N VAL A 146 -1.53 7.14 10.29
CA VAL A 146 -1.64 7.65 8.92
C VAL A 146 -3.09 7.57 8.41
N MET A 147 -3.86 6.54 8.79
CA MET A 147 -5.27 6.42 8.41
C MET A 147 -6.18 7.47 9.07
N MET A 148 -5.73 8.15 10.12
CA MET A 148 -6.44 9.29 10.71
C MET A 148 -6.25 10.60 9.93
N ASN A 149 -5.28 10.66 9.01
CA ASN A 149 -5.06 11.81 8.14
C ASN A 149 -6.20 11.98 7.13
N ALA A 150 -6.56 13.21 6.78
CA ALA A 150 -7.60 13.50 5.79
C ALA A 150 -7.16 13.25 4.34
N ASN A 151 -5.85 13.12 4.08
CA ASN A 151 -5.30 12.91 2.75
C ASN A 151 -5.30 11.43 2.34
N HIS A 152 -6.39 10.99 1.71
CA HIS A 152 -6.53 9.61 1.25
C HIS A 152 -5.46 9.17 0.23
N LEU A 153 -4.87 10.09 -0.53
CA LEU A 153 -3.77 9.76 -1.44
C LEU A 153 -2.50 9.44 -0.66
N ALA A 154 -2.18 10.23 0.36
CA ALA A 154 -1.04 9.97 1.25
C ALA A 154 -1.19 8.62 1.97
N GLN A 155 -2.40 8.28 2.45
CA GLN A 155 -2.69 6.96 3.03
C GLN A 155 -2.36 5.82 2.05
N ARG A 156 -2.78 5.94 0.78
CA ARG A 156 -2.52 4.92 -0.24
C ARG A 156 -1.04 4.79 -0.58
N ILE A 157 -0.35 5.92 -0.72
CA ILE A 157 1.09 5.94 -1.01
C ILE A 157 1.85 5.32 0.18
N TRP A 158 1.47 5.67 1.41
CA TRP A 158 2.11 5.11 2.60
C TRP A 158 1.97 3.58 2.65
N ASN A 159 0.78 3.02 2.36
CA ASN A 159 0.60 1.57 2.31
C ASN A 159 1.55 0.91 1.30
N ILE A 160 1.68 1.48 0.08
CA ILE A 160 2.60 0.98 -0.94
C ILE A 160 4.06 1.02 -0.45
N LEU A 161 4.46 2.12 0.18
CA LEU A 161 5.81 2.28 0.72
C LEU A 161 6.06 1.34 1.91
N ASN A 162 5.03 1.07 2.71
CA ASN A 162 5.08 0.12 3.81
C ASN A 162 5.29 -1.32 3.31
N ASP A 163 4.59 -1.70 2.26
CA ASP A 163 4.78 -3.02 1.65
C ASP A 163 6.20 -3.15 1.09
N PHE A 164 6.76 -2.10 0.47
CA PHE A 164 8.17 -2.09 0.06
C PHE A 164 9.14 -2.15 1.26
N GLU A 165 8.89 -1.42 2.35
CA GLU A 165 9.72 -1.53 3.57
C GLU A 165 9.69 -2.95 4.12
N THR A 166 8.53 -3.61 4.14
CA THR A 166 8.42 -5.01 4.55
C THR A 166 9.23 -5.95 3.66
N LEU A 167 9.30 -5.69 2.35
CA LEU A 167 10.17 -6.45 1.44
C LEU A 167 11.66 -6.21 1.70
N ILE A 168 12.05 -5.00 2.13
CA ILE A 168 13.44 -4.62 2.42
C ILE A 168 13.88 -5.18 3.77
N CYS A 169 13.09 -4.95 4.83
CA CYS A 169 13.49 -5.14 6.22
C CYS A 169 12.78 -6.31 6.91
N GLY A 170 11.74 -6.90 6.28
CA GLY A 170 10.81 -7.79 6.96
C GLY A 170 9.83 -7.03 7.89
N GLU A 171 9.00 -7.79 8.61
CA GLU A 171 8.10 -7.21 9.60
C GLU A 171 8.88 -6.70 10.83
N ILE A 172 8.67 -5.43 11.19
CA ILE A 172 9.31 -4.81 12.34
C ILE A 172 8.46 -5.05 13.57
N LYS A 173 8.86 -6.01 14.40
CA LYS A 173 8.18 -6.31 15.66
C LYS A 173 8.41 -5.20 16.67
N ILE A 174 7.32 -4.78 17.33
CA ILE A 174 7.39 -3.75 18.34
C ILE A 174 8.03 -4.29 19.64
N THR A 175 9.10 -3.63 20.08
CA THR A 175 9.75 -3.93 21.35
C THR A 175 9.13 -3.08 22.49
N GLU A 176 9.29 -3.49 23.74
CA GLU A 176 8.83 -2.68 24.90
C GLU A 176 9.44 -1.28 24.88
N ARG A 177 10.69 -1.15 24.49
CA ARG A 177 11.36 0.15 24.35
C ARG A 177 10.71 1.03 23.29
N MET A 178 10.36 0.46 22.12
CA MET A 178 9.62 1.18 21.07
C MET A 178 8.24 1.59 21.57
N ARG A 179 7.54 0.69 22.25
CA ARG A 179 6.22 0.93 22.83
C ARG A 179 6.23 2.10 23.82
N GLU A 180 7.22 2.16 24.70
CA GLU A 180 7.40 3.29 25.62
C GLU A 180 7.62 4.61 24.88
N GLU A 181 8.51 4.65 23.88
CA GLU A 181 8.79 5.87 23.13
C GLU A 181 7.56 6.33 22.32
N ILE A 182 6.80 5.39 21.71
CA ILE A 182 5.55 5.70 21.01
C ILE A 182 4.49 6.24 21.99
N THR A 183 4.34 5.61 23.16
CA THR A 183 3.40 6.09 24.19
C THR A 183 3.74 7.51 24.61
N ARG A 184 5.02 7.82 24.83
CA ARG A 184 5.49 9.19 25.17
C ARG A 184 5.27 10.16 24.00
N MET A 185 5.43 9.69 22.76
CA MET A 185 5.11 10.49 21.56
C MET A 185 3.64 10.88 21.53
N LEU A 186 2.74 9.93 21.79
CA LEU A 186 1.29 10.18 21.84
C LEU A 186 0.93 11.14 23.01
N GLN A 187 1.55 10.97 24.18
CA GLN A 187 1.41 11.92 25.31
C GLN A 187 1.87 13.33 24.93
N GLY A 188 2.96 13.43 24.15
CA GLY A 188 3.42 14.72 23.60
C GLY A 188 2.37 15.38 22.70
N ILE A 189 1.63 14.60 21.90
CA ILE A 189 0.52 15.13 21.10
C ILE A 189 -0.60 15.65 21.99
N GLU A 190 -1.01 14.91 23.01
CA GLU A 190 -2.05 15.34 23.96
C GLU A 190 -1.67 16.62 24.71
N ASN A 191 -0.42 16.69 25.15
CA ASN A 191 0.11 17.83 25.90
C ASN A 191 0.52 19.02 25.02
N GLN A 192 0.34 18.93 23.69
CA GLN A 192 0.74 19.93 22.71
C GLN A 192 2.26 20.25 22.78
N ASP A 193 3.07 19.25 23.10
CA ASP A 193 4.53 19.32 23.17
C ASP A 193 5.16 18.78 21.88
N LYS A 194 5.40 19.68 20.93
CA LYS A 194 5.95 19.37 19.62
C LYS A 194 7.38 18.84 19.69
N GLU A 195 8.17 19.31 20.63
CA GLU A 195 9.58 18.88 20.78
C GLU A 195 9.62 17.41 21.21
N THR A 196 8.82 17.05 22.20
CA THR A 196 8.67 15.65 22.63
C THR A 196 8.21 14.76 21.49
N VAL A 197 7.20 15.16 20.69
CA VAL A 197 6.73 14.35 19.55
C VAL A 197 7.85 14.09 18.55
N GLN A 198 8.60 15.12 18.19
CA GLN A 198 9.69 15.00 17.21
C GLN A 198 10.85 14.14 17.76
N GLU A 199 11.24 14.35 19.01
CA GLU A 199 12.31 13.58 19.67
C GLU A 199 11.93 12.09 19.75
N LYS A 200 10.71 11.79 20.20
CA LYS A 200 10.28 10.40 20.40
C LYS A 200 10.11 9.67 19.08
N TYR A 201 9.54 10.32 18.06
CA TYR A 201 9.50 9.76 16.72
C TYR A 201 10.89 9.40 16.19
N LYS A 202 11.85 10.34 16.35
CA LYS A 202 13.24 10.10 15.95
C LYS A 202 13.85 8.90 16.68
N ARG A 203 13.64 8.78 17.98
CA ARG A 203 14.14 7.65 18.79
C ARG A 203 13.54 6.31 18.34
N VAL A 204 12.23 6.26 18.01
CA VAL A 204 11.61 5.05 17.46
C VAL A 204 12.33 4.62 16.18
N ARG A 205 12.61 5.55 15.28
CA ARG A 205 13.33 5.23 14.03
C ARG A 205 14.79 4.84 14.26
N GLU A 206 15.48 5.48 15.20
CA GLU A 206 16.85 5.10 15.62
C GLU A 206 16.91 3.68 16.20
N ILE A 207 15.86 3.23 16.90
CA ILE A 207 15.80 1.85 17.41
C ILE A 207 15.64 0.88 16.24
N VAL A 208 14.79 1.21 15.27
CA VAL A 208 14.60 0.42 14.04
C VAL A 208 15.93 0.30 13.28
N ASP A 209 16.63 1.41 13.04
CA ASP A 209 17.90 1.45 12.30
C ASP A 209 19.03 0.68 13.01
N ASN A 210 19.01 0.60 14.35
CA ASN A 210 20.02 -0.10 15.15
C ASN A 210 19.68 -1.58 15.41
N ASP A 211 18.48 -2.03 15.05
CA ASP A 211 18.13 -3.45 15.19
C ASP A 211 18.89 -4.26 14.14
N ALA A 212 19.61 -5.30 14.56
CA ALA A 212 20.60 -6.05 13.77
C ALA A 212 20.08 -6.63 12.44
N THR A 213 18.76 -6.66 12.26
CA THR A 213 18.11 -7.10 11.03
C THR A 213 18.21 -6.04 9.92
N ILE A 214 18.30 -4.76 10.27
CA ILE A 214 18.32 -3.62 9.33
C ILE A 214 19.73 -3.12 9.08
N SER A 215 20.63 -3.20 10.07
CA SER A 215 22.04 -2.80 9.93
C SER A 215 22.83 -3.60 8.88
N ASN A 216 22.33 -4.77 8.46
CA ASN A 216 22.92 -5.53 7.36
C ASN A 216 22.48 -5.06 5.95
N ILE A 217 21.57 -4.10 5.86
CA ILE A 217 21.07 -3.56 4.60
C ILE A 217 21.79 -2.23 4.27
N PHE A 218 22.28 -1.52 5.30
CA PHE A 218 22.92 -0.20 5.16
C PHE A 218 24.47 -0.28 5.20
N PHE A 219 25.09 -1.46 5.28
CA PHE A 219 26.50 -1.75 5.16
C PHE A 219 26.69 -3.04 4.35
#